data_f9ec26bed9de175649d3edcfad4c6644
#
_entry.id   f9ec26bed9de175649d3edcfad4c6644
#
_cell.length_a   1.000
_cell.length_b   1.000
_cell.length_c   1.000
_cell.angle_alpha   90.00
_cell.angle_beta   90.00
_cell.angle_gamma   90.00
#
_symmetry.space_group_name_H-M   'P 1'
#
loop_
_entity.id
_entity.type
_entity.pdbx_description
1 polymer ?
#
loop_
_entity_poly.entity_id
_entity_poly.type
_entity_poly.pdbx_seq_one_letter_code
_entity_poly.pdbx_strand_id
1 'polypeptide(L)'
;MKTIKQTVRTLLLFMLIFCNVGTYAQRKEVSYFNDSVEICPLADKELIDSCYTLLDRNMTLATAGVYGQIAVIDATTSEVLAWASLEKLLDGECEGCGDMVYVPFKKKVCSTDIFVPFIAARCLEVSNTPLGRMVDTECGILEVSDSLIIRDHNWRRGGYGETTFEKALLMKSRIGMYKAFTTMPNGADLWRQACDTTAKSNAIELAMAFNKIYHQKSPLGYVKKIATGIFEKKGIQHRLAPEGVKLAGMYNIRQSDDTKRTSDEFTFVGCFPADNPKYTIGMVVIRPHKLPANIGMLSKEVNQLIEWVMNRNK
;
A
#
# COMPACT_ATOMS: atom_id res chain seq x y z
N MET A 1 -12.57 11.82 31.52
CA MET A 1 -13.34 12.56 30.51
C MET A 1 -12.53 13.31 29.46
N LYS A 2 -11.42 14.02 29.81
CA LYS A 2 -10.57 14.70 28.81
C LYS A 2 -9.90 13.73 27.80
N THR A 3 -9.45 12.56 28.26
CA THR A 3 -8.76 11.54 27.44
C THR A 3 -9.68 10.93 26.36
N ILE A 4 -10.94 10.64 26.73
CA ILE A 4 -11.92 10.07 25.79
C ILE A 4 -12.26 11.04 24.64
N LYS A 5 -12.40 12.36 24.97
CA LYS A 5 -12.63 13.40 23.93
C LYS A 5 -11.45 13.54 22.98
N GLN A 6 -10.23 13.35 23.47
CA GLN A 6 -9.04 13.42 22.64
C GLN A 6 -8.89 12.19 21.75
N THR A 7 -9.26 11.00 22.25
CA THR A 7 -9.28 9.74 21.50
C THR A 7 -10.33 9.76 20.39
N VAL A 8 -11.55 10.26 20.68
CA VAL A 8 -12.61 10.43 19.69
C VAL A 8 -12.24 11.48 18.63
N ARG A 9 -11.58 12.59 19.04
CA ARG A 9 -11.04 13.56 18.06
C ARG A 9 -9.95 12.97 17.16
N THR A 10 -9.10 12.12 17.69
CA THR A 10 -8.04 11.45 16.90
C THR A 10 -8.64 10.40 15.98
N LEU A 11 -9.70 9.69 16.41
CA LEU A 11 -10.45 8.74 15.58
C LEU A 11 -11.24 9.43 14.47
N LEU A 12 -11.90 10.56 14.77
CA LEU A 12 -12.53 11.43 13.76
C LEU A 12 -11.50 12.01 12.78
N LEU A 13 -10.29 12.33 13.25
CA LEU A 13 -9.19 12.73 12.39
C LEU A 13 -8.72 11.57 11.49
N PHE A 14 -8.80 10.32 11.98
CA PHE A 14 -8.49 9.12 11.21
C PHE A 14 -9.55 8.84 10.13
N MET A 15 -10.85 8.96 10.48
CA MET A 15 -11.94 8.91 9.48
C MET A 15 -11.83 10.05 8.47
N LEU A 16 -11.50 11.26 8.91
CA LEU A 16 -11.23 12.40 8.04
C LEU A 16 -9.99 12.22 7.15
N ILE A 17 -9.02 11.39 7.54
CA ILE A 17 -7.89 11.02 6.68
C ILE A 17 -8.39 10.19 5.50
N PHE A 18 -9.26 9.20 5.72
CA PHE A 18 -9.83 8.39 4.64
C PHE A 18 -10.89 9.14 3.82
N CYS A 19 -11.77 9.92 4.47
CA CYS A 19 -12.78 10.71 3.77
C CYS A 19 -12.17 11.91 3.00
N ASN A 20 -11.09 12.54 3.52
CA ASN A 20 -10.46 13.69 2.86
C ASN A 20 -9.39 13.31 1.81
N VAL A 21 -8.91 12.06 1.76
CA VAL A 21 -8.04 11.62 0.64
C VAL A 21 -8.82 11.75 -0.66
N GLY A 22 -10.09 11.31 -0.70
CA GLY A 22 -10.94 11.48 -1.86
C GLY A 22 -11.18 12.96 -2.24
N THR A 23 -11.40 13.84 -1.27
CA THR A 23 -11.67 15.26 -1.55
C THR A 23 -10.41 16.08 -1.88
N TYR A 24 -9.25 15.73 -1.34
CA TYR A 24 -8.00 16.41 -1.67
C TYR A 24 -7.46 15.97 -3.03
N ALA A 25 -7.56 14.69 -3.33
CA ALA A 25 -7.29 14.15 -4.67
C ALA A 25 -8.23 14.75 -5.70
N GLN A 26 -9.54 14.84 -5.42
CA GLN A 26 -10.51 15.45 -6.33
C GLN A 26 -10.21 16.92 -6.67
N ARG A 27 -9.73 17.74 -5.74
CA ARG A 27 -9.36 19.14 -6.04
C ARG A 27 -8.11 19.28 -6.91
N LYS A 28 -7.14 18.38 -6.79
CA LYS A 28 -5.94 18.31 -7.66
C LYS A 28 -6.20 17.47 -8.93
N GLU A 29 -7.17 16.55 -8.91
CA GLU A 29 -7.56 15.72 -10.06
C GLU A 29 -7.78 16.53 -11.34
N VAL A 30 -8.42 17.68 -11.25
CA VAL A 30 -8.70 18.53 -12.41
C VAL A 30 -7.44 19.02 -13.12
N SER A 31 -6.30 19.15 -12.41
CA SER A 31 -5.05 19.65 -12.96
C SER A 31 -4.14 18.56 -13.55
N TYR A 32 -4.29 17.29 -13.13
CA TYR A 32 -3.42 16.21 -13.58
C TYR A 32 -4.00 15.37 -14.74
N PHE A 33 -5.26 15.54 -15.10
CA PHE A 33 -6.00 14.66 -16.02
C PHE A 33 -6.24 15.20 -17.43
N ASN A 34 -5.79 16.40 -17.72
CA ASN A 34 -5.68 16.82 -19.12
C ASN A 34 -4.27 16.44 -19.59
N ASP A 35 -4.13 15.43 -20.37
CA ASP A 35 -2.93 14.78 -20.94
C ASP A 35 -1.72 15.68 -21.35
N SER A 36 -1.60 16.88 -20.81
CA SER A 36 -0.51 17.81 -21.09
C SER A 36 0.35 18.04 -19.85
N VAL A 37 1.64 17.73 -20.00
CA VAL A 37 2.74 18.05 -19.06
C VAL A 37 2.74 19.52 -18.63
N GLU A 38 2.08 20.40 -19.38
CA GLU A 38 1.97 21.84 -19.13
C GLU A 38 1.17 22.20 -17.87
N ILE A 39 0.40 21.28 -17.32
CA ILE A 39 -0.50 21.54 -16.17
C ILE A 39 0.14 21.17 -14.83
N CYS A 40 1.23 20.38 -14.83
CA CYS A 40 1.98 20.07 -13.61
C CYS A 40 3.38 20.71 -13.71
N PRO A 41 3.60 21.89 -13.11
CA PRO A 41 4.86 22.63 -13.26
C PRO A 41 6.09 21.89 -12.69
N LEU A 42 5.87 20.86 -11.86
CA LEU A 42 6.92 20.00 -11.31
C LEU A 42 7.02 18.63 -12.03
N ALA A 43 6.22 18.39 -13.06
CA ALA A 43 6.27 17.13 -13.79
C ALA A 43 7.62 16.96 -14.50
N ASP A 44 8.26 15.84 -14.25
CA ASP A 44 9.54 15.45 -14.82
C ASP A 44 9.31 14.52 -16.01
N LYS A 45 9.51 15.02 -17.22
CA LYS A 45 9.26 14.26 -18.45
C LYS A 45 10.08 12.96 -18.52
N GLU A 46 11.36 12.99 -18.17
CA GLU A 46 12.22 11.79 -18.24
C GLU A 46 11.78 10.76 -17.18
N LEU A 47 11.31 11.24 -16.02
CA LEU A 47 10.75 10.36 -14.98
C LEU A 47 9.42 9.75 -15.42
N ILE A 48 8.57 10.50 -16.11
CA ILE A 48 7.34 10.01 -16.72
C ILE A 48 7.64 8.92 -17.74
N ASP A 49 8.56 9.16 -18.69
CA ASP A 49 8.94 8.18 -19.69
C ASP A 49 9.53 6.91 -19.05
N SER A 50 10.30 7.07 -17.97
CA SER A 50 10.82 5.95 -17.17
C SER A 50 9.69 5.17 -16.50
N CYS A 51 8.69 5.85 -15.92
CA CYS A 51 7.53 5.20 -15.31
C CYS A 51 6.75 4.37 -16.34
N TYR A 52 6.51 4.88 -17.54
CA TYR A 52 5.86 4.14 -18.61
C TYR A 52 6.66 2.92 -19.02
N THR A 53 7.98 3.05 -19.25
CA THR A 53 8.87 1.95 -19.63
C THR A 53 8.89 0.85 -18.57
N LEU A 54 8.99 1.21 -17.30
CA LEU A 54 9.03 0.26 -16.19
C LEU A 54 7.67 -0.44 -16.00
N LEU A 55 6.58 0.30 -16.15
CA LEU A 55 5.23 -0.24 -16.02
C LEU A 55 4.91 -1.22 -17.15
N ASP A 56 5.19 -0.84 -18.40
CA ASP A 56 5.00 -1.71 -19.57
C ASP A 56 5.81 -3.01 -19.43
N ARG A 57 7.10 -2.90 -19.09
CA ARG A 57 7.94 -4.07 -18.84
C ARG A 57 7.40 -4.97 -17.73
N ASN A 58 6.93 -4.39 -16.62
CA ASN A 58 6.35 -5.15 -15.53
C ASN A 58 5.10 -5.91 -15.97
N MET A 59 4.19 -5.21 -16.65
CA MET A 59 2.94 -5.79 -17.13
C MET A 59 3.17 -6.88 -18.18
N THR A 60 4.18 -6.72 -19.03
CA THR A 60 4.49 -7.67 -20.10
C THR A 60 5.26 -8.89 -19.58
N LEU A 61 6.30 -8.69 -18.77
CA LEU A 61 7.26 -9.75 -18.42
C LEU A 61 7.05 -10.36 -17.03
N ALA A 62 6.66 -9.55 -16.03
CA ALA A 62 6.62 -10.01 -14.65
C ALA A 62 5.22 -10.44 -14.20
N THR A 63 4.22 -9.60 -14.44
CA THR A 63 2.86 -9.81 -13.91
C THR A 63 1.87 -10.34 -14.92
N ALA A 64 2.13 -10.24 -16.22
CA ALA A 64 1.12 -10.41 -17.26
C ALA A 64 -0.13 -9.54 -16.99
N GLY A 65 0.10 -8.29 -16.60
CA GLY A 65 -0.93 -7.35 -16.20
C GLY A 65 -1.82 -6.93 -17.35
N VAL A 66 -3.08 -6.67 -17.05
CA VAL A 66 -4.05 -6.11 -18.02
C VAL A 66 -4.33 -4.64 -17.76
N TYR A 67 -4.00 -4.16 -16.56
CA TYR A 67 -4.09 -2.75 -16.18
C TYR A 67 -3.00 -2.41 -15.17
N GLY A 68 -2.37 -1.27 -15.32
CA GLY A 68 -1.32 -0.84 -14.40
C GLY A 68 -1.23 0.67 -14.25
N GLN A 69 -0.78 1.09 -13.07
CA GLN A 69 -0.50 2.49 -12.74
C GLN A 69 0.75 2.59 -11.88
N ILE A 70 1.52 3.64 -12.08
CA ILE A 70 2.63 4.04 -11.21
C ILE A 70 2.60 5.55 -11.02
N ALA A 71 2.88 6.03 -9.81
CA ALA A 71 2.98 7.44 -9.48
C ALA A 71 4.18 7.70 -8.57
N VAL A 72 4.87 8.81 -8.79
CA VAL A 72 5.93 9.33 -7.93
C VAL A 72 5.52 10.71 -7.48
N ILE A 73 5.53 10.95 -6.18
CA ILE A 73 5.23 12.25 -5.58
C ILE A 73 6.42 12.75 -4.76
N ASP A 74 6.56 14.06 -4.66
CA ASP A 74 7.45 14.68 -3.69
C ASP A 74 6.91 14.41 -2.27
N ALA A 75 7.75 13.85 -1.40
CA ALA A 75 7.33 13.46 -0.06
C ALA A 75 7.06 14.66 0.86
N THR A 76 7.62 15.83 0.56
CA THR A 76 7.46 17.06 1.37
C THR A 76 6.22 17.84 0.96
N THR A 77 6.04 18.05 -0.35
CA THR A 77 4.94 18.87 -0.89
C THR A 77 3.71 18.04 -1.25
N SER A 78 3.85 16.72 -1.40
CA SER A 78 2.85 15.80 -1.97
C SER A 78 2.47 16.13 -3.42
N GLU A 79 3.29 16.89 -4.15
CA GLU A 79 3.08 17.18 -5.56
C GLU A 79 3.49 15.99 -6.42
N VAL A 80 2.74 15.74 -7.48
CA VAL A 80 3.02 14.65 -8.42
C VAL A 80 4.17 15.05 -9.32
N LEU A 81 5.25 14.26 -9.29
CA LEU A 81 6.43 14.45 -10.12
C LEU A 81 6.36 13.64 -11.41
N ALA A 82 5.79 12.43 -11.34
CA ALA A 82 5.62 11.56 -12.49
C ALA A 82 4.48 10.56 -12.28
N TRP A 83 3.94 10.08 -13.39
CA TRP A 83 2.90 9.04 -13.41
C TRP A 83 2.94 8.25 -14.72
N ALA A 84 2.40 7.03 -14.67
CA ALA A 84 2.12 6.23 -15.85
C ALA A 84 0.85 5.42 -15.64
N SER A 85 0.04 5.25 -16.67
CA SER A 85 -1.15 4.40 -16.64
C SER A 85 -1.29 3.70 -17.97
N LEU A 86 -1.36 2.37 -17.94
CA LEU A 86 -1.45 1.50 -19.11
C LEU A 86 -2.59 0.51 -18.95
N GLU A 87 -3.26 0.21 -20.04
CA GLU A 87 -4.26 -0.86 -20.16
C GLU A 87 -3.96 -1.70 -21.38
N LYS A 88 -4.10 -3.02 -21.23
CA LYS A 88 -3.95 -3.96 -22.34
C LYS A 88 -5.28 -4.09 -23.07
N LEU A 89 -5.30 -3.77 -24.34
CA LEU A 89 -6.43 -4.10 -25.22
C LEU A 89 -6.40 -5.61 -25.43
N LEU A 90 -7.43 -6.30 -24.93
CA LEU A 90 -7.55 -7.74 -25.14
C LEU A 90 -8.16 -7.98 -26.51
N ASP A 91 -7.40 -8.59 -27.42
CA ASP A 91 -7.95 -9.14 -28.64
C ASP A 91 -8.85 -10.31 -28.27
N GLY A 92 -10.09 -10.32 -28.77
CA GLY A 92 -11.12 -11.29 -28.38
C GLY A 92 -10.79 -12.77 -28.62
N GLU A 93 -9.70 -13.08 -29.32
CA GLU A 93 -9.28 -14.44 -29.69
C GLU A 93 -8.17 -15.01 -28.78
N CYS A 94 -7.41 -14.17 -28.04
CA CYS A 94 -6.30 -14.62 -27.19
C CYS A 94 -6.30 -13.90 -25.84
N GLU A 95 -6.54 -14.64 -24.74
CA GLU A 95 -6.35 -14.08 -23.41
C GLU A 95 -4.87 -13.77 -23.15
N GLY A 96 -4.57 -12.50 -23.01
CA GLY A 96 -3.22 -12.02 -22.74
C GLY A 96 -2.43 -11.53 -23.96
N CYS A 97 -2.97 -11.64 -25.17
CA CYS A 97 -2.49 -10.94 -26.36
C CYS A 97 -3.20 -9.59 -26.47
N GLY A 98 -2.53 -8.59 -26.98
CA GLY A 98 -3.07 -7.24 -27.20
C GLY A 98 -2.04 -6.16 -26.93
N ASP A 99 -2.26 -5.01 -27.55
CA ASP A 99 -1.39 -3.84 -27.44
C ASP A 99 -1.60 -3.12 -26.11
N MET A 100 -0.52 -2.57 -25.55
CA MET A 100 -0.57 -1.67 -24.43
C MET A 100 -0.97 -0.28 -24.90
N VAL A 101 -1.99 0.28 -24.30
CA VAL A 101 -2.45 1.64 -24.60
C VAL A 101 -2.36 2.55 -23.37
N TYR A 102 -2.08 3.81 -23.61
CA TYR A 102 -2.12 4.84 -22.59
C TYR A 102 -3.57 5.12 -22.22
N VAL A 103 -3.86 5.15 -20.93
CA VAL A 103 -5.22 5.40 -20.43
C VAL A 103 -5.23 6.50 -19.38
N PRO A 104 -6.35 7.24 -19.24
CA PRO A 104 -6.47 8.27 -18.21
C PRO A 104 -6.27 7.72 -16.81
N PHE A 105 -5.56 8.45 -15.96
CA PHE A 105 -5.22 8.05 -14.58
C PHE A 105 -6.43 8.00 -13.63
N LYS A 106 -7.61 8.35 -14.09
CA LYS A 106 -8.85 8.46 -13.28
C LYS A 106 -9.38 7.14 -12.74
N LYS A 107 -9.02 6.02 -13.37
CA LYS A 107 -9.54 4.70 -12.99
C LYS A 107 -9.05 4.29 -11.60
N LYS A 108 -9.96 4.10 -10.66
CA LYS A 108 -9.67 3.56 -9.33
C LYS A 108 -9.79 2.05 -9.38
N VAL A 109 -8.70 1.35 -9.11
CA VAL A 109 -8.59 -0.07 -9.49
C VAL A 109 -8.21 -0.99 -8.35
N CYS A 110 -7.60 -0.49 -7.28
CA CYS A 110 -7.14 -1.34 -6.19
C CYS A 110 -7.78 -0.97 -4.85
N SER A 111 -7.83 -1.96 -3.96
CA SER A 111 -8.29 -1.77 -2.60
C SER A 111 -7.26 -1.06 -1.73
N THR A 112 -7.71 -0.47 -0.64
CA THR A 112 -6.87 0.26 0.32
C THR A 112 -6.35 -0.61 1.46
N ASP A 113 -6.58 -1.92 1.43
CA ASP A 113 -6.19 -2.87 2.50
C ASP A 113 -4.67 -2.94 2.74
N ILE A 114 -3.85 -2.45 1.80
CA ILE A 114 -2.41 -2.27 1.96
C ILE A 114 -2.04 -1.43 3.20
N PHE A 115 -2.94 -0.57 3.68
CA PHE A 115 -2.69 0.28 4.85
C PHE A 115 -2.96 -0.40 6.20
N VAL A 116 -3.56 -1.59 6.22
CA VAL A 116 -3.96 -2.28 7.46
C VAL A 116 -2.83 -2.40 8.50
N PRO A 117 -1.58 -2.78 8.16
CA PRO A 117 -0.50 -2.86 9.13
C PRO A 117 -0.13 -1.50 9.75
N PHE A 118 -0.20 -0.43 8.96
CA PHE A 118 0.12 0.93 9.42
C PHE A 118 -0.98 1.49 10.32
N ILE A 119 -2.24 1.19 10.00
CA ILE A 119 -3.39 1.54 10.85
C ILE A 119 -3.33 0.76 12.17
N ALA A 120 -3.00 -0.55 12.12
CA ALA A 120 -2.81 -1.37 13.32
C ALA A 120 -1.70 -0.80 14.24
N ALA A 121 -0.56 -0.40 13.66
CA ALA A 121 0.51 0.25 14.39
C ALA A 121 0.03 1.57 15.05
N ARG A 122 -0.82 2.32 14.35
CA ARG A 122 -1.40 3.55 14.89
C ARG A 122 -2.40 3.29 16.02
N CYS A 123 -3.20 2.23 15.93
CA CYS A 123 -4.10 1.82 17.02
C CYS A 123 -3.31 1.51 18.30
N LEU A 124 -2.21 0.76 18.21
CA LEU A 124 -1.33 0.47 19.34
C LEU A 124 -0.74 1.75 19.95
N GLU A 125 -0.35 2.70 19.11
CA GLU A 125 0.18 3.98 19.56
C GLU A 125 -0.86 4.82 20.30
N VAL A 126 -2.07 4.94 19.74
CA VAL A 126 -3.18 5.70 20.36
C VAL A 126 -3.65 5.07 21.66
N SER A 127 -3.66 3.74 21.75
CA SER A 127 -4.01 3.00 22.96
C SER A 127 -2.88 2.92 23.99
N ASN A 128 -1.71 3.51 23.71
CA ASN A 128 -0.48 3.38 24.50
C ASN A 128 -0.07 1.92 24.75
N THR A 129 -0.36 1.03 23.79
CA THR A 129 0.05 -0.37 23.87
C THR A 129 1.45 -0.54 23.27
N PRO A 130 2.46 -0.98 24.05
CA PRO A 130 3.82 -1.13 23.56
C PRO A 130 3.91 -2.16 22.43
N LEU A 131 4.73 -1.89 21.39
CA LEU A 131 5.02 -2.86 20.34
C LEU A 131 5.65 -4.17 20.85
N GLY A 132 6.38 -4.10 21.96
CA GLY A 132 6.98 -5.26 22.62
C GLY A 132 6.00 -6.10 23.45
N ARG A 133 4.73 -5.66 23.64
CA ARG A 133 3.72 -6.44 24.35
C ARG A 133 3.43 -7.74 23.60
N MET A 134 3.35 -8.84 24.38
CA MET A 134 3.01 -10.16 23.86
C MET A 134 1.56 -10.17 23.37
N VAL A 135 1.36 -10.86 22.27
CA VAL A 135 0.07 -11.13 21.64
C VAL A 135 0.07 -12.58 21.16
N ASP A 136 -0.95 -13.31 21.53
CA ASP A 136 -1.19 -14.64 21.01
C ASP A 136 -1.90 -14.54 19.64
N THR A 137 -1.28 -15.11 18.61
CA THR A 137 -1.88 -15.22 17.26
C THR A 137 -2.47 -16.62 17.02
N GLU A 138 -2.69 -17.35 18.11
CA GLU A 138 -3.26 -18.70 18.08
C GLU A 138 -2.40 -19.65 17.18
N CYS A 139 -3.01 -20.68 16.66
CA CYS A 139 -2.39 -21.51 15.60
C CYS A 139 -2.58 -20.95 14.17
N GLY A 140 -2.77 -19.64 14.05
CA GLY A 140 -2.97 -18.96 12.77
C GLY A 140 -4.42 -18.92 12.30
N ILE A 141 -5.38 -19.32 13.14
CA ILE A 141 -6.81 -19.21 12.90
C ILE A 141 -7.45 -18.63 14.14
N LEU A 142 -8.18 -17.53 13.99
CA LEU A 142 -8.95 -16.89 15.06
C LEU A 142 -10.42 -16.82 14.63
N GLU A 143 -11.28 -17.47 15.40
CA GLU A 143 -12.73 -17.37 15.26
C GLU A 143 -13.22 -16.23 16.15
N VAL A 144 -13.59 -15.11 15.54
CA VAL A 144 -14.10 -13.93 16.26
C VAL A 144 -15.61 -14.06 16.47
N SER A 145 -16.30 -14.59 15.47
CA SER A 145 -17.74 -14.90 15.49
C SER A 145 -18.05 -15.92 14.40
N ASP A 146 -19.27 -16.44 14.35
CA ASP A 146 -19.73 -17.39 13.33
C ASP A 146 -19.54 -16.86 11.90
N SER A 147 -19.54 -15.52 11.71
CA SER A 147 -19.39 -14.86 10.42
C SER A 147 -17.99 -14.29 10.17
N LEU A 148 -17.10 -14.28 11.16
CA LEU A 148 -15.77 -13.67 11.05
C LEU A 148 -14.67 -14.62 11.54
N ILE A 149 -14.03 -15.27 10.60
CA ILE A 149 -12.82 -16.08 10.83
C ILE A 149 -11.64 -15.38 10.20
N ILE A 150 -10.62 -15.09 11.01
CA ILE A 150 -9.38 -14.46 10.56
C ILE A 150 -8.30 -15.53 10.46
N ARG A 151 -7.62 -15.58 9.31
CA ARG A 151 -6.53 -16.54 9.08
C ARG A 151 -5.25 -15.82 8.72
N ASP A 152 -4.15 -16.22 9.34
CA ASP A 152 -2.81 -15.81 8.94
C ASP A 152 -2.39 -16.54 7.66
N HIS A 153 -1.51 -15.95 6.88
CA HIS A 153 -1.04 -16.54 5.62
C HIS A 153 -0.27 -17.86 5.83
N ASN A 154 0.26 -18.10 7.04
CA ASN A 154 0.98 -19.32 7.43
C ASN A 154 0.14 -20.28 8.31
N TRP A 155 -1.19 -20.12 8.36
CA TRP A 155 -2.06 -20.92 9.23
C TRP A 155 -1.90 -22.44 9.04
N ARG A 156 -1.65 -22.91 7.80
CA ARG A 156 -1.39 -24.33 7.52
C ARG A 156 -0.08 -24.85 8.13
N ARG A 157 0.80 -23.95 8.59
CA ARG A 157 2.08 -24.26 9.25
C ARG A 157 2.04 -23.99 10.75
N GLY A 158 0.85 -23.81 11.34
CA GLY A 158 0.65 -23.57 12.77
C GLY A 158 0.69 -22.11 13.21
N GLY A 159 0.61 -21.15 12.27
CA GLY A 159 0.56 -19.72 12.62
C GLY A 159 1.87 -19.18 13.21
N TYR A 160 1.76 -18.13 14.03
CA TYR A 160 2.91 -17.51 14.72
C TYR A 160 2.88 -17.75 16.24
N GLY A 161 1.76 -18.25 16.80
CA GLY A 161 1.59 -18.49 18.24
C GLY A 161 1.75 -17.21 19.07
N GLU A 162 2.32 -17.36 20.27
CA GLU A 162 2.70 -16.19 21.09
C GLU A 162 3.88 -15.43 20.49
N THR A 163 3.70 -14.14 20.29
CA THR A 163 4.71 -13.26 19.72
C THR A 163 4.51 -11.83 20.22
N THR A 164 5.37 -10.88 19.82
CA THR A 164 5.14 -9.46 20.10
C THR A 164 4.29 -8.81 19.03
N PHE A 165 3.57 -7.70 19.35
CA PHE A 165 2.88 -6.93 18.34
C PHE A 165 3.82 -6.45 17.23
N GLU A 166 5.06 -6.03 17.59
CA GLU A 166 6.07 -5.66 16.59
C GLU A 166 6.28 -6.77 15.57
N LYS A 167 6.62 -7.99 16.03
CA LYS A 167 6.87 -9.12 15.15
C LYS A 167 5.60 -9.51 14.35
N ALA A 168 4.42 -9.51 14.99
CA ALA A 168 3.17 -9.80 14.31
C ALA A 168 2.90 -8.82 13.14
N LEU A 169 3.13 -7.52 13.34
CA LEU A 169 2.96 -6.51 12.29
C LEU A 169 4.03 -6.64 11.19
N LEU A 170 5.30 -6.84 11.56
CA LEU A 170 6.39 -7.02 10.60
C LEU A 170 6.21 -8.27 9.73
N MET A 171 5.56 -9.32 10.27
CA MET A 171 5.25 -10.56 9.57
C MET A 171 3.88 -10.54 8.89
N LYS A 172 3.14 -9.42 8.94
CA LYS A 172 1.79 -9.27 8.39
C LYS A 172 0.81 -10.32 8.94
N SER A 173 0.89 -10.66 10.23
CA SER A 173 -0.11 -11.49 10.89
C SER A 173 -1.45 -10.78 10.92
N ARG A 174 -2.46 -11.31 10.23
CA ARG A 174 -3.82 -10.75 10.22
C ARG A 174 -4.45 -10.81 11.61
N ILE A 175 -4.17 -11.86 12.39
CA ILE A 175 -4.64 -12.03 13.75
C ILE A 175 -3.98 -10.98 14.66
N GLY A 176 -2.65 -10.82 14.56
CA GLY A 176 -1.92 -9.79 15.31
C GLY A 176 -2.40 -8.38 14.97
N MET A 177 -2.66 -8.09 13.69
CA MET A 177 -3.24 -6.82 13.27
C MET A 177 -4.65 -6.62 13.85
N TYR A 178 -5.53 -7.62 13.75
CA TYR A 178 -6.87 -7.56 14.35
C TYR A 178 -6.80 -7.29 15.86
N LYS A 179 -5.97 -8.04 16.60
CA LYS A 179 -5.76 -7.84 18.04
C LYS A 179 -5.18 -6.43 18.35
N ALA A 180 -4.41 -5.84 17.44
CA ALA A 180 -3.97 -4.44 17.57
C ALA A 180 -5.15 -3.46 17.41
N PHE A 181 -6.05 -3.68 16.47
CA PHE A 181 -7.28 -2.86 16.36
C PHE A 181 -8.16 -2.97 17.62
N THR A 182 -8.31 -4.16 18.20
CA THR A 182 -9.14 -4.36 19.39
C THR A 182 -8.57 -3.70 20.66
N THR A 183 -7.39 -3.13 20.64
CA THR A 183 -6.90 -2.24 21.71
C THR A 183 -7.65 -0.91 21.74
N MET A 184 -8.41 -0.59 20.69
CA MET A 184 -9.24 0.61 20.58
C MET A 184 -10.71 0.28 20.94
N PRO A 185 -11.46 1.24 21.52
CA PRO A 185 -12.86 1.02 21.92
C PRO A 185 -13.78 0.50 20.80
N ASN A 186 -13.55 0.92 19.55
CA ASN A 186 -14.32 0.50 18.36
C ASN A 186 -13.47 -0.36 17.43
N GLY A 187 -12.58 -1.19 17.99
CA GLY A 187 -11.56 -1.90 17.23
C GLY A 187 -12.11 -2.83 16.16
N ALA A 188 -13.20 -3.54 16.42
CA ALA A 188 -13.84 -4.43 15.44
C ALA A 188 -14.41 -3.67 14.24
N ASP A 189 -15.03 -2.50 14.46
CA ASP A 189 -15.55 -1.67 13.37
C ASP A 189 -14.43 -1.03 12.56
N LEU A 190 -13.38 -0.56 13.23
CA LEU A 190 -12.17 -0.05 12.57
C LEU A 190 -11.51 -1.11 11.70
N TRP A 191 -11.42 -2.35 12.20
CA TRP A 191 -10.90 -3.48 11.43
C TRP A 191 -11.74 -3.72 10.17
N ARG A 192 -13.07 -3.76 10.30
CA ARG A 192 -13.99 -3.97 9.17
C ARG A 192 -13.80 -2.88 8.11
N GLN A 193 -13.72 -1.61 8.53
CA GLN A 193 -13.48 -0.49 7.64
C GLN A 193 -12.10 -0.55 6.96
N ALA A 194 -11.04 -0.88 7.71
CA ALA A 194 -9.69 -0.98 7.16
C ALA A 194 -9.53 -2.14 6.17
N CYS A 195 -10.32 -3.20 6.32
CA CYS A 195 -10.37 -4.35 5.43
C CYS A 195 -11.45 -4.23 4.34
N ASP A 196 -12.16 -3.09 4.26
CA ASP A 196 -13.18 -2.87 3.24
C ASP A 196 -12.52 -2.83 1.86
N THR A 197 -12.92 -3.78 1.04
CA THR A 197 -12.38 -4.00 -0.29
C THR A 197 -13.18 -3.31 -1.38
N THR A 198 -14.31 -2.69 -1.02
CA THR A 198 -15.12 -1.89 -1.94
C THR A 198 -14.52 -0.50 -2.18
N ALA A 199 -13.77 0.01 -1.20
CA ALA A 199 -13.01 1.25 -1.35
C ALA A 199 -11.88 1.05 -2.36
N LYS A 200 -11.93 1.81 -3.45
CA LYS A 200 -10.94 1.76 -4.53
C LYS A 200 -10.14 3.04 -4.62
N SER A 201 -8.86 2.90 -4.99
CA SER A 201 -7.91 4.00 -5.18
C SER A 201 -7.09 3.80 -6.45
N ASN A 202 -6.48 4.87 -6.92
CA ASN A 202 -5.43 4.85 -7.93
C ASN A 202 -4.05 5.00 -7.29
N ALA A 203 -2.98 4.87 -8.06
CA ALA A 203 -1.62 4.89 -7.53
C ALA A 203 -1.22 6.25 -6.92
N ILE A 204 -1.75 7.39 -7.44
CA ILE A 204 -1.51 8.71 -6.84
C ILE A 204 -2.18 8.79 -5.46
N GLU A 205 -3.45 8.40 -5.36
CA GLU A 205 -4.19 8.41 -4.09
C GLU A 205 -3.51 7.53 -3.04
N LEU A 206 -3.00 6.35 -3.44
CA LEU A 206 -2.23 5.47 -2.56
C LEU A 206 -0.93 6.13 -2.08
N ALA A 207 -0.15 6.73 -2.99
CA ALA A 207 1.09 7.43 -2.65
C ALA A 207 0.82 8.59 -1.68
N MET A 208 -0.20 9.41 -1.96
CA MET A 208 -0.59 10.53 -1.10
C MET A 208 -1.07 10.06 0.28
N ALA A 209 -1.88 8.99 0.33
CA ALA A 209 -2.36 8.42 1.59
C ALA A 209 -1.20 7.88 2.43
N PHE A 210 -0.27 7.13 1.82
CA PHE A 210 0.92 6.63 2.51
C PHE A 210 1.79 7.77 3.02
N ASN A 211 2.07 8.77 2.17
CA ASN A 211 2.85 9.95 2.54
C ASN A 211 2.26 10.64 3.77
N LYS A 212 0.95 10.85 3.78
CA LYS A 212 0.24 11.47 4.90
C LYS A 212 0.36 10.65 6.19
N ILE A 213 0.16 9.32 6.11
CA ILE A 213 0.26 8.42 7.27
C ILE A 213 1.70 8.40 7.81
N TYR A 214 2.69 8.32 6.92
CA TYR A 214 4.10 8.23 7.30
C TYR A 214 4.64 9.52 7.94
N HIS A 215 4.22 10.68 7.43
CA HIS A 215 4.64 11.99 7.95
C HIS A 215 3.79 12.49 9.13
N GLN A 216 2.72 11.79 9.48
CA GLN A 216 1.91 12.18 10.63
C GLN A 216 2.76 12.18 11.91
N LYS A 217 2.77 13.33 12.62
CA LYS A 217 3.47 13.46 13.89
C LYS A 217 2.93 12.44 14.90
N SER A 218 3.82 11.68 15.49
CA SER A 218 3.52 10.61 16.41
C SER A 218 4.62 10.52 17.45
N PRO A 219 4.28 10.54 18.76
CA PRO A 219 5.28 10.52 19.83
C PRO A 219 6.06 9.21 19.91
N LEU A 220 5.46 8.09 19.50
CA LEU A 220 6.08 6.75 19.57
C LEU A 220 6.61 6.26 18.23
N GLY A 221 6.19 6.86 17.12
CA GLY A 221 6.71 6.56 15.79
C GLY A 221 6.47 5.14 15.29
N TYR A 222 5.43 4.44 15.78
CA TYR A 222 5.20 3.03 15.47
C TYR A 222 4.96 2.80 13.98
N VAL A 223 4.22 3.69 13.30
CA VAL A 223 4.01 3.60 11.85
C VAL A 223 5.34 3.60 11.10
N LYS A 224 6.25 4.54 11.43
CA LYS A 224 7.57 4.62 10.80
C LYS A 224 8.38 3.36 11.07
N LYS A 225 8.38 2.88 12.32
CA LYS A 225 9.11 1.68 12.73
C LYS A 225 8.61 0.44 11.98
N ILE A 226 7.29 0.25 11.84
CA ILE A 226 6.74 -0.89 11.12
C ILE A 226 6.98 -0.75 9.61
N ALA A 227 6.72 0.42 9.01
CA ALA A 227 6.89 0.62 7.57
C ALA A 227 8.34 0.39 7.11
N THR A 228 9.33 0.80 7.92
CA THR A 228 10.75 0.55 7.65
C THR A 228 11.12 -0.90 7.96
N GLY A 229 10.67 -1.41 9.11
CA GLY A 229 11.02 -2.75 9.59
C GLY A 229 10.52 -3.89 8.69
N ILE A 230 9.47 -3.69 7.89
CA ILE A 230 9.00 -4.66 6.90
C ILE A 230 10.10 -5.03 5.88
N PHE A 231 10.98 -4.09 5.54
CA PHE A 231 12.09 -4.28 4.61
C PHE A 231 13.43 -4.57 5.31
N GLU A 232 13.50 -4.52 6.64
CA GLU A 232 14.68 -4.88 7.39
C GLU A 232 14.78 -6.41 7.61
N LYS A 233 15.94 -6.92 8.06
CA LYS A 233 16.25 -8.34 8.23
C LYS A 233 15.17 -9.15 8.97
N LYS A 234 14.42 -8.53 9.88
CA LYS A 234 13.34 -9.17 10.65
C LYS A 234 11.98 -9.11 9.96
N GLY A 235 11.84 -8.33 8.89
CA GLY A 235 10.58 -8.11 8.20
C GLY A 235 10.34 -9.14 7.09
N ILE A 236 9.05 -9.35 6.78
CA ILE A 236 8.61 -10.35 5.80
C ILE A 236 9.07 -10.03 4.37
N GLN A 237 9.39 -8.77 4.08
CA GLN A 237 9.77 -8.29 2.73
C GLN A 237 11.24 -7.85 2.65
N HIS A 238 12.09 -8.28 3.58
CA HIS A 238 13.51 -7.89 3.62
C HIS A 238 14.28 -8.18 2.33
N ARG A 239 13.90 -9.22 1.58
CA ARG A 239 14.51 -9.60 0.30
C ARG A 239 14.08 -8.74 -0.88
N LEU A 240 13.08 -7.90 -0.69
CA LEU A 240 12.53 -7.03 -1.73
C LEU A 240 13.04 -5.58 -1.61
N ALA A 241 13.83 -5.29 -0.57
CA ALA A 241 14.42 -3.98 -0.37
C ALA A 241 15.44 -3.66 -1.49
N PRO A 242 15.48 -2.40 -1.96
CA PRO A 242 16.54 -1.95 -2.88
C PRO A 242 17.88 -1.96 -2.17
N GLU A 243 18.94 -2.19 -2.95
CA GLU A 243 20.30 -2.16 -2.42
C GLU A 243 20.73 -0.73 -2.12
N GLY A 244 21.36 -0.50 -0.96
CA GLY A 244 21.92 0.80 -0.59
C GLY A 244 20.92 1.92 -0.28
N VAL A 245 19.62 1.67 -0.35
CA VAL A 245 18.58 2.66 -0.03
C VAL A 245 17.63 2.11 1.01
N LYS A 246 17.47 2.82 2.12
CA LYS A 246 16.52 2.45 3.16
C LYS A 246 15.11 2.80 2.71
N LEU A 247 14.24 1.79 2.62
CA LEU A 247 12.87 1.89 2.16
C LEU A 247 11.90 1.79 3.33
N ALA A 248 10.83 2.57 3.32
CA ALA A 248 9.67 2.40 4.19
C ALA A 248 8.42 2.21 3.33
N GLY A 249 7.61 1.21 3.64
CA GLY A 249 6.39 0.93 2.87
C GLY A 249 6.00 -0.53 2.89
N MET A 250 5.32 -0.98 1.84
CA MET A 250 4.89 -2.37 1.72
C MET A 250 4.50 -2.73 0.28
N TYR A 251 4.79 -3.99 -0.10
CA TYR A 251 4.13 -4.68 -1.21
C TYR A 251 2.95 -5.49 -0.71
N ASN A 252 1.87 -5.52 -1.48
CA ASN A 252 0.71 -6.35 -1.18
C ASN A 252 0.20 -7.06 -2.44
N ILE A 253 -0.37 -8.26 -2.26
CA ILE A 253 -1.13 -8.98 -3.27
C ILE A 253 -2.47 -9.29 -2.67
N ARG A 254 -3.51 -9.00 -3.40
CA ARG A 254 -4.87 -9.37 -3.08
C ARG A 254 -5.49 -10.12 -4.25
N GLN A 255 -6.13 -11.23 -3.94
CA GLN A 255 -6.96 -11.97 -4.88
C GLN A 255 -8.40 -11.47 -4.75
N SER A 256 -9.04 -11.13 -5.86
CA SER A 256 -10.45 -10.75 -5.88
C SER A 256 -11.30 -11.97 -6.13
N ASP A 257 -12.17 -12.30 -5.18
CA ASP A 257 -13.17 -13.37 -5.28
C ASP A 257 -14.45 -12.89 -6.00
N ASP A 258 -14.31 -12.08 -7.03
CA ASP A 258 -15.48 -11.80 -7.87
C ASP A 258 -15.83 -13.07 -8.64
N THR A 259 -17.02 -13.62 -8.38
CA THR A 259 -17.48 -14.93 -8.88
C THR A 259 -17.49 -15.07 -10.39
N LYS A 260 -17.28 -13.99 -11.12
CA LYS A 260 -17.25 -13.97 -12.60
C LYS A 260 -15.87 -13.71 -13.21
N ARG A 261 -14.94 -13.03 -12.48
CA ARG A 261 -13.57 -12.79 -12.94
C ARG A 261 -12.66 -12.68 -11.73
N THR A 262 -11.89 -13.72 -11.45
CA THR A 262 -10.82 -13.67 -10.46
C THR A 262 -9.67 -12.84 -11.02
N SER A 263 -9.24 -11.83 -10.25
CA SER A 263 -8.08 -11.03 -10.59
C SER A 263 -7.15 -10.91 -9.39
N ASP A 264 -5.85 -10.78 -9.64
CA ASP A 264 -4.86 -10.45 -8.63
C ASP A 264 -4.58 -8.95 -8.70
N GLU A 265 -4.67 -8.28 -7.56
CA GLU A 265 -4.25 -6.88 -7.37
C GLU A 265 -2.85 -6.87 -6.76
N PHE A 266 -1.84 -6.44 -7.50
CA PHE A 266 -0.49 -6.19 -7.01
C PHE A 266 -0.37 -4.72 -6.66
N THR A 267 0.05 -4.40 -5.45
CA THR A 267 0.14 -3.02 -4.99
C THR A 267 1.46 -2.80 -4.27
N PHE A 268 2.08 -1.64 -4.49
CA PHE A 268 3.18 -1.12 -3.71
C PHE A 268 2.88 0.31 -3.26
N VAL A 269 3.21 0.61 -2.01
CA VAL A 269 3.34 1.98 -1.51
C VAL A 269 4.61 2.10 -0.69
N GLY A 270 5.36 3.19 -0.84
CA GLY A 270 6.55 3.40 -0.03
C GLY A 270 7.23 4.73 -0.28
N CYS A 271 8.00 5.18 0.70
CA CYS A 271 8.83 6.39 0.61
C CYS A 271 10.32 6.08 0.85
N PHE A 272 11.17 6.89 0.27
CA PHE A 272 12.62 6.74 0.35
C PHE A 272 13.36 8.10 0.20
N PRO A 273 14.58 8.22 0.77
CA PRO A 273 15.13 7.38 1.84
C PRO A 273 14.23 7.40 3.09
N ALA A 274 14.05 6.27 3.79
CA ALA A 274 13.10 6.18 4.91
C ALA A 274 13.37 7.18 6.04
N ASP A 275 14.65 7.47 6.31
CA ASP A 275 15.04 8.37 7.42
C ASP A 275 14.74 9.85 7.10
N ASN A 276 14.77 10.25 5.82
CA ASN A 276 14.44 11.60 5.33
C ASN A 276 13.76 11.49 3.97
N PRO A 277 12.47 11.16 3.92
CA PRO A 277 11.78 10.90 2.67
C PRO A 277 11.79 12.10 1.73
N LYS A 278 12.27 11.87 0.51
CA LYS A 278 12.22 12.82 -0.60
C LYS A 278 11.14 12.46 -1.61
N TYR A 279 10.88 11.15 -1.75
CA TYR A 279 9.96 10.63 -2.74
C TYR A 279 9.04 9.59 -2.12
N THR A 280 7.81 9.56 -2.61
CA THR A 280 6.84 8.50 -2.31
C THR A 280 6.33 7.91 -3.62
N ILE A 281 6.32 6.58 -3.70
CA ILE A 281 5.83 5.83 -4.86
C ILE A 281 4.53 5.11 -4.49
N GLY A 282 3.56 5.14 -5.41
CA GLY A 282 2.45 4.22 -5.48
C GLY A 282 2.51 3.44 -6.79
N MET A 283 2.33 2.13 -6.75
CA MET A 283 2.25 1.29 -7.95
C MET A 283 1.15 0.25 -7.79
N VAL A 284 0.39 0.04 -8.85
CA VAL A 284 -0.70 -0.94 -8.93
C VAL A 284 -0.61 -1.68 -10.25
N VAL A 285 -0.78 -3.00 -10.21
CA VAL A 285 -0.97 -3.80 -11.41
C VAL A 285 -2.08 -4.81 -11.16
N ILE A 286 -3.03 -4.89 -12.09
CA ILE A 286 -4.13 -5.84 -12.08
C ILE A 286 -3.87 -6.89 -13.16
N ARG A 287 -4.03 -8.17 -12.82
CA ARG A 287 -3.95 -9.27 -13.78
C ARG A 287 -5.08 -10.28 -13.59
N PRO A 288 -5.43 -11.09 -14.61
CA PRO A 288 -6.31 -12.25 -14.44
C PRO A 288 -5.66 -13.28 -13.50
N HIS A 289 -6.47 -13.90 -12.64
CA HIS A 289 -6.01 -14.93 -11.71
C HIS A 289 -5.83 -16.29 -12.43
N LYS A 290 -4.67 -16.55 -13.01
CA LYS A 290 -4.39 -17.81 -13.72
C LYS A 290 -3.06 -18.46 -13.33
N LEU A 291 -2.14 -17.68 -12.74
CA LEU A 291 -0.79 -18.11 -12.44
C LEU A 291 -0.46 -17.83 -10.97
N PRO A 292 0.46 -18.60 -10.35
CA PRO A 292 0.93 -18.31 -9.00
C PRO A 292 1.38 -16.86 -8.87
N ALA A 293 0.87 -16.17 -7.83
CA ALA A 293 1.22 -14.80 -7.54
C ALA A 293 2.40 -14.74 -6.56
N ASN A 294 3.40 -13.92 -6.86
CA ASN A 294 4.54 -13.67 -5.98
C ASN A 294 4.61 -12.18 -5.64
N ILE A 295 4.72 -11.88 -4.36
CA ILE A 295 4.80 -10.51 -3.85
C ILE A 295 5.97 -9.70 -4.43
N GLY A 296 7.04 -10.36 -4.88
CA GLY A 296 8.20 -9.74 -5.51
C GLY A 296 8.01 -9.33 -6.98
N MET A 297 6.84 -9.59 -7.58
CA MET A 297 6.63 -9.29 -9.01
C MET A 297 6.69 -7.80 -9.36
N LEU A 298 6.50 -6.89 -8.38
CA LEU A 298 6.67 -5.46 -8.57
C LEU A 298 8.07 -4.96 -8.18
N SER A 299 8.82 -5.72 -7.38
CA SER A 299 9.99 -5.19 -6.68
C SER A 299 11.14 -4.78 -7.61
N LYS A 300 11.33 -5.49 -8.73
CA LYS A 300 12.41 -5.20 -9.67
C LYS A 300 12.24 -3.80 -10.29
N GLU A 301 11.07 -3.49 -10.76
CA GLU A 301 10.76 -2.20 -11.40
C GLU A 301 10.74 -1.07 -10.37
N VAL A 302 10.17 -1.30 -9.19
CA VAL A 302 10.19 -0.32 -8.09
C VAL A 302 11.63 -0.02 -7.68
N ASN A 303 12.48 -1.03 -7.48
CA ASN A 303 13.87 -0.85 -7.10
C ASN A 303 14.66 -0.10 -8.19
N GLN A 304 14.45 -0.43 -9.47
CA GLN A 304 15.08 0.28 -10.57
C GLN A 304 14.64 1.74 -10.64
N LEU A 305 13.37 2.04 -10.38
CA LEU A 305 12.89 3.42 -10.31
C LEU A 305 13.54 4.17 -9.14
N ILE A 306 13.65 3.53 -7.96
CA ILE A 306 14.33 4.11 -6.80
C ILE A 306 15.80 4.43 -7.13
N GLU A 307 16.53 3.47 -7.69
CA GLU A 307 17.94 3.66 -8.11
C GLU A 307 18.08 4.81 -9.10
N TRP A 308 17.21 4.86 -10.10
CA TRP A 308 17.25 5.91 -11.12
C TRP A 308 17.01 7.29 -10.49
N VAL A 309 15.97 7.44 -9.67
CA VAL A 309 15.64 8.71 -8.98
C VAL A 309 16.75 9.15 -8.04
N MET A 310 17.36 8.22 -7.31
CA MET A 310 18.45 8.52 -6.36
C MET A 310 19.74 8.92 -7.06
N ASN A 311 20.06 8.33 -8.22
CA ASN A 311 21.28 8.64 -8.96
C ASN A 311 21.19 9.96 -9.73
N ARG A 312 19.99 10.38 -10.12
CA ARG A 312 19.76 11.65 -10.81
C ARG A 312 20.03 12.88 -9.93
N ASN A 313 19.99 12.73 -8.61
CA ASN A 313 20.17 13.80 -7.63
C ASN A 313 21.56 13.80 -6.98
N LYS A 314 22.51 13.04 -7.54
CA LYS A 314 23.93 13.08 -7.22
C LYS A 314 24.68 13.97 -8.23
#